data_237e19071920def65def832c5fbe41ed
#
_entry.id   237e19071920def65def832c5fbe41ed
#
_cell.length_a   1.000
_cell.length_b   1.000
_cell.length_c   1.000
_cell.angle_alpha   90.00
_cell.angle_beta   90.00
_cell.angle_gamma   90.00
#
_symmetry.space_group_name_H-M   'P 1'
#
loop_
_entity.id
_entity.type
_entity.pdbx_description
1 polymer ?
#
loop_
_entity_poly.entity_id
_entity_poly.type
_entity_poly.pdbx_seq_one_letter_code
_entity_poly.pdbx_strand_id
1 'polypeptide(L)'
;KQWELHVIPGPQGAPDFFSAEYVETFFDHDWEVHYNSSRTGVRLIGPKPQWARSDGGEAGMHPSNIHDNAYAFGTVDFTGDMPVILGPDGPSLGGFVCPATVITADLWKIGQLAAGDSVRFVAVTGESAVSELRQSHDEIKQLHAVPSSIEHTDHYSPRIEGFQLDGLEVCIRRSGDSWMLVEFGDMVLDIELRFLAHQLMLALQGADIAGLQELTPGIRSLQIHFDPLLIADQELIARLAELIEKLVASEDSTVPSRIIRLPLSWDDEQCKLAVEKYHQVVRKDAPWYPSNIEFIRRINGLDSVEDVKRIVFDARYLVMGLGDVYLGAPVATPVDPRHRLVTTKYNPARTWTAENSVGIGGSYLCIYGMEGPGGYQFVGRTLQMWNRYRQTREFTQPWLLRFF
;
A
#
# COMPACT_ATOMS: atom_id res chain seq x y z
N LYS A 1 20.88 20.35 -3.94
CA LYS A 1 21.01 20.46 -2.46
C LYS A 1 21.22 19.07 -1.88
N GLN A 2 21.70 19.02 -0.64
CA GLN A 2 21.74 17.80 0.16
C GLN A 2 20.70 17.92 1.27
N TRP A 3 19.85 16.91 1.40
CA TRP A 3 18.78 16.82 2.39
C TRP A 3 19.03 15.61 3.31
N GLU A 4 18.77 15.80 4.57
CA GLU A 4 18.70 14.75 5.55
C GLU A 4 17.22 14.56 5.95
N LEU A 5 16.74 13.30 5.80
CA LEU A 5 15.39 12.90 6.20
C LEU A 5 15.52 11.87 7.33
N HIS A 6 15.01 12.24 8.49
CA HIS A 6 14.90 11.30 9.60
C HIS A 6 13.75 10.33 9.32
N VAL A 7 14.00 9.05 9.54
CA VAL A 7 13.05 7.98 9.25
C VAL A 7 12.99 6.97 10.38
N ILE A 8 11.84 6.33 10.51
CA ILE A 8 11.70 5.11 11.31
C ILE A 8 11.77 3.92 10.36
N PRO A 9 12.63 2.90 10.63
CA PRO A 9 12.67 1.67 9.86
C PRO A 9 11.32 0.95 9.86
N GLY A 10 10.86 0.53 8.69
CA GLY A 10 9.61 -0.22 8.55
C GLY A 10 8.56 0.44 7.66
N PRO A 11 7.44 -0.29 7.45
CA PRO A 11 7.03 -1.53 8.13
C PRO A 11 7.71 -2.83 7.65
N GLN A 12 8.32 -2.88 6.45
CA GLN A 12 8.98 -4.08 5.93
C GLN A 12 10.49 -3.87 5.82
N GLY A 13 11.27 -4.72 6.49
CA GLY A 13 12.72 -4.59 6.56
C GLY A 13 13.46 -5.94 6.44
N ALA A 14 14.68 -5.95 6.91
CA ALA A 14 15.43 -7.19 7.09
C ALA A 14 14.96 -7.90 8.39
N PRO A 15 15.09 -9.24 8.44
CA PRO A 15 15.59 -10.14 7.39
C PRO A 15 14.52 -10.61 6.41
N ASP A 16 13.24 -10.23 6.60
CA ASP A 16 12.10 -10.82 5.92
C ASP A 16 12.06 -10.45 4.42
N PHE A 17 12.46 -9.22 4.08
CA PHE A 17 12.31 -8.67 2.73
C PHE A 17 13.65 -8.27 2.08
N PHE A 18 14.57 -7.73 2.84
CA PHE A 18 15.89 -7.31 2.38
C PHE A 18 17.00 -8.07 3.11
N SER A 19 18.18 -8.16 2.48
CA SER A 19 19.38 -8.58 3.21
C SER A 19 19.79 -7.52 4.23
N ALA A 20 20.47 -7.94 5.31
CA ALA A 20 20.97 -7.01 6.32
C ALA A 20 21.97 -6.01 5.71
N GLU A 21 22.86 -6.49 4.84
CA GLU A 21 23.86 -5.65 4.15
C GLU A 21 23.23 -4.59 3.26
N TYR A 22 22.05 -4.91 2.67
CA TYR A 22 21.36 -3.91 1.87
C TYR A 22 20.70 -2.84 2.74
N VAL A 23 20.15 -3.19 3.89
CA VAL A 23 19.59 -2.20 4.81
C VAL A 23 20.67 -1.21 5.27
N GLU A 24 21.87 -1.69 5.60
CA GLU A 24 23.00 -0.81 5.88
C GLU A 24 23.34 0.10 4.69
N THR A 25 23.41 -0.49 3.48
CA THR A 25 23.63 0.28 2.24
C THR A 25 22.54 1.35 2.01
N PHE A 26 21.28 1.04 2.29
CA PHE A 26 20.16 1.96 2.13
C PHE A 26 20.32 3.23 2.98
N PHE A 27 20.79 3.08 4.22
CA PHE A 27 21.03 4.20 5.14
C PHE A 27 22.35 4.92 4.90
N ASP A 28 23.38 4.23 4.39
CA ASP A 28 24.70 4.82 4.12
C ASP A 28 24.79 5.54 2.77
N HIS A 29 23.79 5.45 1.92
CA HIS A 29 23.81 6.01 0.57
C HIS A 29 23.16 7.39 0.48
N ASP A 30 23.73 8.27 -0.37
CA ASP A 30 23.12 9.55 -0.77
C ASP A 30 22.28 9.31 -2.03
N TRP A 31 20.95 9.28 -1.88
CA TRP A 31 19.98 9.02 -2.93
C TRP A 31 19.76 10.25 -3.80
N GLU A 32 19.83 10.14 -5.13
CA GLU A 32 19.55 11.26 -6.03
C GLU A 32 18.04 11.34 -6.34
N VAL A 33 17.47 12.54 -6.26
CA VAL A 33 16.08 12.80 -6.64
C VAL A 33 15.94 12.78 -8.16
N HIS A 34 15.13 11.82 -8.65
CA HIS A 34 14.86 11.65 -10.08
C HIS A 34 13.95 12.77 -10.61
N TYR A 35 14.17 13.20 -11.87
CA TYR A 35 13.39 14.27 -12.51
C TYR A 35 11.89 13.96 -12.67
N ASN A 36 11.52 12.69 -12.72
CA ASN A 36 10.12 12.26 -12.82
C ASN A 36 9.51 12.05 -11.43
N SER A 37 9.53 13.09 -10.62
CA SER A 37 8.96 13.15 -9.29
C SER A 37 7.77 14.11 -9.26
N SER A 38 6.80 13.84 -8.40
CA SER A 38 5.58 14.65 -8.26
C SER A 38 5.00 14.56 -6.85
N ARG A 39 3.84 15.17 -6.63
CA ARG A 39 3.11 15.07 -5.35
C ARG A 39 2.62 13.65 -5.03
N THR A 40 2.55 12.75 -6.01
CA THR A 40 2.23 11.32 -5.78
C THR A 40 3.39 10.55 -5.20
N GLY A 41 4.64 10.94 -5.53
CA GLY A 41 5.84 10.34 -4.99
C GLY A 41 7.13 10.93 -5.56
N VAL A 42 8.15 11.00 -4.73
CA VAL A 42 9.50 11.43 -5.08
C VAL A 42 10.34 10.18 -5.37
N ARG A 43 10.66 9.98 -6.64
CA ARG A 43 11.48 8.84 -7.09
C ARG A 43 12.95 9.09 -6.80
N LEU A 44 13.66 8.04 -6.39
CA LEU A 44 15.06 8.12 -6.05
C LEU A 44 15.91 7.19 -6.93
N ILE A 45 17.15 7.59 -7.16
CA ILE A 45 18.16 6.82 -7.88
C ILE A 45 19.27 6.44 -6.89
N GLY A 46 19.64 5.16 -6.85
CA GLY A 46 20.69 4.66 -5.98
C GLY A 46 20.92 3.16 -6.16
N PRO A 47 21.52 2.49 -5.19
CA PRO A 47 21.85 1.07 -5.25
C PRO A 47 20.60 0.20 -5.41
N LYS A 48 20.71 -0.84 -6.24
CA LYS A 48 19.67 -1.84 -6.36
C LYS A 48 19.54 -2.66 -5.08
N PRO A 49 18.30 -3.00 -4.67
CA PRO A 49 18.08 -3.80 -3.48
C PRO A 49 18.63 -5.23 -3.62
N GLN A 50 19.09 -5.75 -2.49
CA GLN A 50 19.36 -7.17 -2.32
C GLN A 50 18.20 -7.78 -1.54
N TRP A 51 17.35 -8.49 -2.29
CA TRP A 51 16.15 -9.09 -1.75
C TRP A 51 16.45 -10.37 -0.97
N ALA A 52 15.87 -10.52 0.21
CA ALA A 52 15.95 -11.76 0.99
C ALA A 52 15.07 -12.88 0.39
N ARG A 53 14.04 -12.52 -0.38
CA ARG A 53 13.07 -13.42 -0.98
C ARG A 53 13.57 -13.96 -2.32
N SER A 54 14.17 -15.15 -2.30
CA SER A 54 14.75 -15.79 -3.49
C SER A 54 13.71 -16.41 -4.42
N ASP A 55 12.52 -16.70 -3.93
CA ASP A 55 11.38 -17.28 -4.65
C ASP A 55 10.46 -16.25 -5.32
N GLY A 56 10.78 -14.97 -5.17
CA GLY A 56 9.99 -13.86 -5.68
C GLY A 56 9.02 -13.28 -4.66
N GLY A 57 8.14 -12.42 -5.13
CA GLY A 57 7.10 -11.77 -4.34
C GLY A 57 5.76 -12.47 -4.42
N GLU A 58 4.68 -11.72 -4.10
CA GLU A 58 3.30 -12.18 -4.26
C GLU A 58 3.07 -12.76 -5.66
N ALA A 59 2.44 -13.92 -5.71
CA ALA A 59 2.13 -14.65 -6.95
C ALA A 59 3.34 -14.90 -7.88
N GLY A 60 4.56 -15.04 -7.32
CA GLY A 60 5.80 -15.24 -8.09
C GLY A 60 6.26 -14.02 -8.87
N MET A 61 5.75 -12.84 -8.55
CA MET A 61 6.18 -11.57 -9.11
C MET A 61 7.54 -11.13 -8.56
N HIS A 62 7.93 -9.89 -8.88
CA HIS A 62 9.16 -9.30 -8.38
C HIS A 62 9.19 -9.33 -6.83
N PRO A 63 10.36 -9.56 -6.18
CA PRO A 63 10.46 -9.64 -4.73
C PRO A 63 9.92 -8.42 -3.96
N SER A 64 9.82 -7.26 -4.61
CA SER A 64 9.18 -6.07 -4.02
C SER A 64 7.67 -6.20 -3.82
N ASN A 65 7.02 -7.19 -4.45
CA ASN A 65 5.56 -7.32 -4.39
C ASN A 65 5.14 -8.13 -3.17
N ILE A 66 4.20 -7.57 -2.41
CA ILE A 66 3.53 -8.19 -1.27
C ILE A 66 2.01 -8.07 -1.46
N HIS A 67 1.24 -8.76 -0.62
CA HIS A 67 -0.19 -8.52 -0.54
C HIS A 67 -0.44 -7.09 -0.07
N ASP A 68 -1.43 -6.42 -0.68
CA ASP A 68 -1.69 -5.01 -0.45
C ASP A 68 -1.87 -4.70 1.04
N ASN A 69 -1.12 -3.74 1.52
CA ASN A 69 -1.23 -3.13 2.84
C ASN A 69 -1.38 -1.61 2.71
N ALA A 70 -1.76 -0.96 3.81
CA ALA A 70 -1.88 0.48 3.81
C ALA A 70 -0.49 1.15 3.83
N TYR A 71 -0.40 2.29 3.17
CA TYR A 71 0.77 3.14 3.14
C TYR A 71 0.58 4.37 4.02
N ALA A 72 1.62 4.73 4.77
CA ALA A 72 1.69 6.02 5.43
C ALA A 72 2.25 7.09 4.48
N PHE A 73 1.88 8.35 4.67
CA PHE A 73 2.55 9.46 4.00
C PHE A 73 4.02 9.51 4.42
N GLY A 74 4.91 9.68 3.47
CA GLY A 74 6.36 9.66 3.70
C GLY A 74 7.01 8.27 3.73
N THR A 75 6.24 7.20 3.52
CA THR A 75 6.80 5.85 3.39
C THR A 75 7.65 5.75 2.13
N VAL A 76 8.80 5.11 2.24
CA VAL A 76 9.68 4.78 1.10
C VAL A 76 9.27 3.43 0.55
N ASP A 77 8.63 3.42 -0.59
CA ASP A 77 8.10 2.23 -1.25
C ASP A 77 9.07 1.77 -2.36
N PHE A 78 9.27 0.47 -2.53
CA PHE A 78 10.10 -0.09 -3.60
C PHE A 78 9.26 -0.60 -4.76
N THR A 79 9.00 0.27 -5.72
CA THR A 79 8.35 -0.10 -6.99
C THR A 79 9.34 -0.84 -7.90
N GLY A 80 9.44 -2.17 -7.76
CA GLY A 80 10.54 -2.95 -8.33
C GLY A 80 11.85 -2.63 -7.57
N ASP A 81 12.90 -2.28 -8.31
CA ASP A 81 14.20 -1.90 -7.73
C ASP A 81 14.34 -0.39 -7.45
N MET A 82 13.29 0.38 -7.66
CA MET A 82 13.32 1.84 -7.51
C MET A 82 12.56 2.30 -6.27
N PRO A 83 13.23 2.98 -5.31
CA PRO A 83 12.55 3.56 -4.17
C PRO A 83 11.81 4.85 -4.53
N VAL A 84 10.64 5.03 -3.93
CA VAL A 84 9.77 6.19 -4.09
C VAL A 84 9.30 6.65 -2.72
N ILE A 85 9.59 7.88 -2.31
CA ILE A 85 9.00 8.46 -1.11
C ILE A 85 7.56 8.86 -1.44
N LEU A 86 6.57 8.23 -0.82
CA LEU A 86 5.16 8.51 -1.08
C LEU A 86 4.77 9.90 -0.63
N GLY A 87 4.16 10.65 -1.54
CA GLY A 87 3.67 12.00 -1.30
C GLY A 87 2.21 12.04 -0.83
N PRO A 88 1.68 13.25 -0.57
CA PRO A 88 0.32 13.43 -0.06
C PRO A 88 -0.78 13.02 -1.07
N ASP A 89 -0.46 12.96 -2.36
CA ASP A 89 -1.38 12.51 -3.42
C ASP A 89 -1.05 11.07 -3.87
N GLY A 90 -0.23 10.35 -3.11
CA GLY A 90 0.14 8.95 -3.36
C GLY A 90 -1.00 7.98 -3.03
N PRO A 91 -0.83 6.69 -3.40
CA PRO A 91 -1.80 5.66 -3.04
C PRO A 91 -1.83 5.45 -1.51
N SER A 92 -3.01 5.25 -0.96
CA SER A 92 -3.17 4.91 0.47
C SER A 92 -3.09 3.40 0.75
N LEU A 93 -3.12 2.59 -0.30
CA LEU A 93 -3.05 1.14 -0.24
C LEU A 93 -2.21 0.65 -1.42
N GLY A 94 -1.41 -0.39 -1.24
CA GLY A 94 -0.66 -1.03 -2.31
C GLY A 94 0.19 -2.19 -1.85
N GLY A 95 0.74 -2.90 -2.81
CA GLY A 95 1.46 -4.15 -2.61
C GLY A 95 2.95 -4.06 -2.88
N PHE A 96 3.65 -3.10 -2.25
CA PHE A 96 5.09 -2.99 -2.34
C PHE A 96 5.76 -2.90 -0.96
N VAL A 97 6.99 -3.39 -0.90
CA VAL A 97 7.80 -3.43 0.32
C VAL A 97 8.30 -2.04 0.68
N CYS A 98 8.21 -1.67 1.95
CA CYS A 98 8.54 -0.35 2.48
C CYS A 98 9.54 -0.44 3.65
N PRO A 99 10.85 -0.20 3.44
CA PRO A 99 11.87 -0.35 4.49
C PRO A 99 11.92 0.79 5.49
N ALA A 100 11.38 1.97 5.17
CA ALA A 100 11.46 3.14 6.02
C ALA A 100 10.28 4.09 5.81
N THR A 101 9.95 4.86 6.85
CA THR A 101 8.92 5.93 6.79
C THR A 101 9.48 7.20 7.41
N VAL A 102 9.37 8.33 6.70
CA VAL A 102 9.82 9.65 7.15
C VAL A 102 9.00 10.07 8.38
N ILE A 103 9.68 10.57 9.42
CA ILE A 103 9.00 11.04 10.64
C ILE A 103 8.12 12.26 10.37
N THR A 104 7.08 12.43 11.16
CA THR A 104 6.08 13.50 10.97
C THR A 104 6.72 14.89 10.97
N ALA A 105 7.72 15.14 11.82
CA ALA A 105 8.43 16.41 11.89
C ALA A 105 9.19 16.78 10.61
N ASP A 106 9.56 15.78 9.77
CA ASP A 106 10.32 15.96 8.53
C ASP A 106 9.48 15.91 7.25
N LEU A 107 8.19 15.58 7.32
CA LEU A 107 7.32 15.44 6.14
C LEU A 107 7.31 16.68 5.23
N TRP A 108 7.44 17.87 5.79
CA TRP A 108 7.50 19.12 5.04
C TRP A 108 8.71 19.18 4.09
N LYS A 109 9.84 18.51 4.43
CA LYS A 109 11.06 18.45 3.61
C LYS A 109 10.80 17.75 2.27
N ILE A 110 9.92 16.74 2.25
CA ILE A 110 9.57 16.01 1.03
C ILE A 110 9.04 16.97 -0.04
N GLY A 111 8.23 17.94 0.35
CA GLY A 111 7.70 18.98 -0.55
C GLY A 111 8.75 19.98 -1.06
N GLN A 112 9.97 19.96 -0.54
CA GLN A 112 11.06 20.86 -0.95
C GLN A 112 12.08 20.18 -1.88
N LEU A 113 11.98 18.85 -2.04
CA LEU A 113 12.91 18.07 -2.87
C LEU A 113 12.75 18.44 -4.35
N ALA A 114 13.86 18.65 -5.02
CA ALA A 114 13.93 18.97 -6.44
C ALA A 114 14.83 17.98 -7.18
N ALA A 115 14.57 17.79 -8.48
CA ALA A 115 15.38 16.91 -9.31
C ALA A 115 16.87 17.25 -9.22
N GLY A 116 17.71 16.24 -9.02
CA GLY A 116 19.15 16.40 -8.82
C GLY A 116 19.58 16.78 -7.39
N ASP A 117 18.64 16.97 -6.46
CA ASP A 117 18.98 17.02 -5.03
C ASP A 117 19.42 15.62 -4.55
N SER A 118 20.19 15.55 -3.47
CA SER A 118 20.51 14.30 -2.80
C SER A 118 19.79 14.19 -1.46
N VAL A 119 19.41 12.98 -1.11
CA VAL A 119 18.70 12.63 0.12
C VAL A 119 19.48 11.57 0.88
N ARG A 120 19.79 11.83 2.14
CA ARG A 120 20.32 10.85 3.10
C ARG A 120 19.19 10.49 4.07
N PHE A 121 18.90 9.20 4.21
CA PHE A 121 18.01 8.70 5.26
C PHE A 121 18.79 8.45 6.54
N VAL A 122 18.29 8.94 7.65
CA VAL A 122 18.88 8.77 8.98
C VAL A 122 17.86 8.08 9.87
N ALA A 123 18.17 6.87 10.30
CA ALA A 123 17.29 6.11 11.18
C ALA A 123 17.27 6.71 12.59
N VAL A 124 16.09 6.87 13.15
CA VAL A 124 15.88 7.43 14.50
C VAL A 124 14.95 6.54 15.31
N THR A 125 15.01 6.68 16.65
CA THR A 125 14.09 5.97 17.53
C THR A 125 12.70 6.59 17.49
N GLY A 126 11.64 5.80 17.79
CA GLY A 126 10.27 6.33 17.87
C GLY A 126 10.12 7.40 18.95
N GLU A 127 10.79 7.23 20.08
CA GLU A 127 10.79 8.21 21.17
C GLU A 127 11.41 9.54 20.74
N SER A 128 12.54 9.46 20.02
CA SER A 128 13.22 10.64 19.47
C SER A 128 12.36 11.36 18.44
N ALA A 129 11.70 10.61 17.55
CA ALA A 129 10.79 11.18 16.54
C ALA A 129 9.60 11.93 17.19
N VAL A 130 8.98 11.35 18.23
CA VAL A 130 7.88 11.99 18.97
C VAL A 130 8.36 13.22 19.74
N SER A 131 9.59 13.19 20.28
CA SER A 131 10.21 14.36 20.94
C SER A 131 10.42 15.49 19.95
N GLU A 132 10.94 15.19 18.74
CA GLU A 132 11.16 16.17 17.67
C GLU A 132 9.84 16.77 17.19
N LEU A 133 8.77 15.95 17.05
CA LEU A 133 7.44 16.43 16.69
C LEU A 133 6.92 17.42 17.74
N ARG A 134 7.08 17.13 19.04
CA ARG A 134 6.68 18.02 20.13
C ARG A 134 7.46 19.33 20.10
N GLN A 135 8.78 19.23 19.93
CA GLN A 135 9.65 20.40 19.81
C GLN A 135 9.24 21.28 18.62
N SER A 136 9.02 20.70 17.45
CA SER A 136 8.57 21.40 16.24
C SER A 136 7.25 22.17 16.48
N HIS A 137 6.28 21.56 17.17
CA HIS A 137 5.04 22.24 17.54
C HIS A 137 5.28 23.42 18.49
N ASP A 138 6.18 23.29 19.44
CA ASP A 138 6.50 24.36 20.38
C ASP A 138 7.27 25.51 19.71
N GLU A 139 8.19 25.20 18.80
CA GLU A 139 8.90 26.18 17.97
C GLU A 139 7.95 27.02 17.13
N ILE A 140 6.97 26.38 16.48
CA ILE A 140 5.95 27.08 15.69
C ILE A 140 5.10 27.99 16.58
N LYS A 141 4.68 27.52 17.75
CA LYS A 141 3.89 28.32 18.69
C LYS A 141 4.67 29.52 19.26
N GLN A 142 5.94 29.33 19.55
CA GLN A 142 6.80 30.33 20.15
C GLN A 142 7.54 31.22 19.14
N LEU A 143 7.51 30.83 17.85
CA LEU A 143 8.28 31.47 16.76
C LEU A 143 9.79 31.54 17.08
N HIS A 144 10.30 30.50 17.73
CA HIS A 144 11.69 30.39 18.17
C HIS A 144 12.23 29.00 17.86
N ALA A 145 13.31 28.94 17.06
CA ALA A 145 13.96 27.68 16.73
C ALA A 145 14.92 27.23 17.84
N VAL A 146 14.92 25.95 18.15
CA VAL A 146 15.82 25.28 19.08
C VAL A 146 16.65 24.26 18.30
N PRO A 147 17.94 24.12 18.53
CA PRO A 147 18.73 23.07 17.88
C PRO A 147 18.14 21.68 18.16
N SER A 148 17.91 20.89 17.10
CA SER A 148 17.46 19.51 17.23
C SER A 148 18.52 18.67 17.95
N SER A 149 18.05 17.75 18.80
CA SER A 149 18.88 16.75 19.52
C SER A 149 18.39 15.34 19.23
N ILE A 150 17.98 15.09 18.01
CA ILE A 150 17.41 13.82 17.60
C ILE A 150 18.42 12.67 17.77
N GLU A 151 17.99 11.58 18.38
CA GLU A 151 18.81 10.41 18.64
C GLU A 151 18.73 9.45 17.45
N HIS A 152 19.88 9.14 16.86
CA HIS A 152 20.02 8.17 15.78
C HIS A 152 20.01 6.73 16.33
N THR A 153 19.66 5.77 15.48
CA THR A 153 19.70 4.36 15.83
C THR A 153 20.30 3.52 14.71
N ASP A 154 21.04 2.49 15.09
CA ASP A 154 21.52 1.44 14.18
C ASP A 154 20.62 0.19 14.25
N HIS A 155 19.48 0.28 14.95
CA HIS A 155 18.52 -0.78 15.05
C HIS A 155 17.43 -0.61 13.98
N TYR A 156 17.46 -1.47 12.97
CA TYR A 156 16.62 -1.37 11.78
C TYR A 156 15.41 -2.31 11.76
N SER A 157 15.11 -3.00 12.88
CA SER A 157 13.93 -3.88 12.93
C SER A 157 12.63 -3.07 13.00
N PRO A 158 11.70 -3.29 12.09
CA PRO A 158 10.39 -2.64 12.14
C PRO A 158 9.44 -3.27 13.15
N ARG A 159 9.71 -4.50 13.62
CA ARG A 159 8.84 -5.24 14.54
C ARG A 159 8.94 -4.65 15.94
N ILE A 160 7.79 -4.22 16.47
CA ILE A 160 7.67 -3.68 17.83
C ILE A 160 7.24 -4.79 18.79
N GLU A 161 6.25 -5.57 18.41
CA GLU A 161 5.62 -6.60 19.23
C GLU A 161 5.15 -7.78 18.38
N GLY A 162 4.97 -8.93 18.98
CA GLY A 162 4.39 -10.09 18.32
C GLY A 162 3.98 -11.14 19.33
N PHE A 163 2.82 -11.74 19.09
CA PHE A 163 2.25 -12.76 19.95
C PHE A 163 1.49 -13.81 19.17
N GLN A 164 1.24 -14.96 19.79
CA GLN A 164 0.47 -16.06 19.22
C GLN A 164 -0.85 -16.19 19.93
N LEU A 165 -1.95 -16.28 19.19
CA LEU A 165 -3.30 -16.49 19.70
C LEU A 165 -3.95 -17.64 18.93
N ASP A 166 -4.22 -18.77 19.59
CA ASP A 166 -4.85 -19.96 19.00
C ASP A 166 -4.20 -20.43 17.69
N GLY A 167 -2.86 -20.34 17.62
CA GLY A 167 -2.08 -20.71 16.44
C GLY A 167 -1.99 -19.61 15.36
N LEU A 168 -2.64 -18.48 15.56
CA LEU A 168 -2.50 -17.29 14.71
C LEU A 168 -1.34 -16.41 15.19
N GLU A 169 -0.39 -16.13 14.32
CA GLU A 169 0.64 -15.12 14.59
C GLU A 169 0.05 -13.72 14.36
N VAL A 170 0.27 -12.83 15.34
CA VAL A 170 0.00 -11.40 15.23
C VAL A 170 1.31 -10.65 15.34
N CYS A 171 1.60 -9.79 14.39
CA CYS A 171 2.80 -8.96 14.37
C CYS A 171 2.43 -7.48 14.31
N ILE A 172 3.01 -6.68 15.20
CA ILE A 172 2.84 -5.22 15.19
C ILE A 172 4.15 -4.60 14.73
N ARG A 173 4.08 -3.75 13.70
CA ARG A 173 5.23 -3.10 13.08
C ARG A 173 5.09 -1.58 13.09
N ARG A 174 6.20 -0.88 13.14
CA ARG A 174 6.22 0.57 12.93
C ARG A 174 6.05 0.90 11.44
N SER A 175 5.29 1.95 11.20
CA SER A 175 5.15 2.59 9.89
C SER A 175 5.27 4.11 10.07
N GLY A 176 6.43 4.58 10.55
CA GLY A 176 6.64 5.94 11.02
C GLY A 176 6.34 6.12 12.52
N ASP A 177 6.29 7.37 12.97
CA ASP A 177 6.04 7.77 14.36
C ASP A 177 4.54 7.94 14.69
N SER A 178 3.70 8.04 13.66
CA SER A 178 2.24 8.28 13.78
C SER A 178 1.40 7.14 13.21
N TRP A 179 2.01 6.06 12.75
CA TRP A 179 1.31 4.89 12.19
C TRP A 179 1.86 3.59 12.75
N MET A 180 0.95 2.64 12.92
CA MET A 180 1.24 1.29 13.40
C MET A 180 0.52 0.28 12.50
N LEU A 181 1.26 -0.72 12.00
CA LEU A 181 0.72 -1.79 11.16
C LEU A 181 0.56 -3.05 11.99
N VAL A 182 -0.67 -3.56 12.09
CA VAL A 182 -1.00 -4.86 12.70
C VAL A 182 -1.19 -5.86 11.58
N GLU A 183 -0.42 -6.93 11.58
CA GLU A 183 -0.48 -8.00 10.59
C GLU A 183 -0.95 -9.31 11.25
N PHE A 184 -1.72 -10.11 10.48
CA PHE A 184 -2.27 -11.39 10.90
C PHE A 184 -1.75 -12.51 10.02
N GLY A 185 -1.25 -13.58 10.64
CA GLY A 185 -0.83 -14.82 9.99
C GLY A 185 0.26 -14.66 8.93
N ASP A 186 0.36 -15.64 8.06
CA ASP A 186 1.33 -15.69 6.97
C ASP A 186 1.02 -14.70 5.84
N MET A 187 2.03 -14.40 4.99
CA MET A 187 1.89 -13.55 3.82
C MET A 187 1.14 -14.29 2.69
N VAL A 188 -0.16 -14.54 2.89
CA VAL A 188 -1.04 -15.23 1.96
C VAL A 188 -2.34 -14.46 1.72
N LEU A 189 -2.96 -14.71 0.56
CA LEU A 189 -4.30 -14.20 0.26
C LEU A 189 -5.34 -15.09 0.94
N ASP A 190 -5.76 -14.67 2.14
CA ASP A 190 -6.75 -15.36 2.95
C ASP A 190 -7.89 -14.40 3.33
N ILE A 191 -9.13 -14.81 3.03
CA ILE A 191 -10.33 -14.01 3.32
C ILE A 191 -10.62 -13.98 4.83
N GLU A 192 -10.25 -15.02 5.57
CA GLU A 192 -10.44 -15.09 7.02
C GLU A 192 -9.51 -14.09 7.74
N LEU A 193 -8.24 -14.00 7.31
CA LEU A 193 -7.31 -12.98 7.82
C LEU A 193 -7.80 -11.56 7.49
N ARG A 194 -8.34 -11.37 6.28
CA ARG A 194 -8.93 -10.08 5.89
C ARG A 194 -10.17 -9.75 6.73
N PHE A 195 -10.98 -10.74 7.04
CA PHE A 195 -12.16 -10.57 7.89
C PHE A 195 -11.74 -10.18 9.32
N LEU A 196 -10.70 -10.80 9.87
CA LEU A 196 -10.15 -10.47 11.19
C LEU A 196 -9.64 -9.02 11.24
N ALA A 197 -8.91 -8.58 10.20
CA ALA A 197 -8.49 -7.17 10.09
C ALA A 197 -9.70 -6.21 10.05
N HIS A 198 -10.78 -6.60 9.38
CA HIS A 198 -12.03 -5.82 9.36
C HIS A 198 -12.72 -5.78 10.73
N GLN A 199 -12.78 -6.89 11.43
CA GLN A 199 -13.34 -6.96 12.78
C GLN A 199 -12.55 -6.08 13.76
N LEU A 200 -11.20 -6.12 13.69
CA LEU A 200 -10.38 -5.22 14.50
C LEU A 200 -10.65 -3.75 14.17
N MET A 201 -10.79 -3.41 12.90
CA MET A 201 -11.16 -2.05 12.48
C MET A 201 -12.49 -1.61 13.11
N LEU A 202 -13.52 -2.46 13.05
CA LEU A 202 -14.83 -2.15 13.65
C LEU A 202 -14.76 -2.03 15.18
N ALA A 203 -14.01 -2.90 15.84
CA ALA A 203 -13.80 -2.85 17.28
C ALA A 203 -13.11 -1.55 17.72
N LEU A 204 -12.07 -1.14 16.99
CA LEU A 204 -11.37 0.13 17.25
C LEU A 204 -12.25 1.36 16.99
N GLN A 205 -13.08 1.34 15.95
CA GLN A 205 -14.07 2.41 15.68
C GLN A 205 -15.08 2.58 16.83
N GLY A 206 -15.41 1.47 17.50
CA GLY A 206 -16.33 1.49 18.66
C GLY A 206 -15.67 1.76 19.99
N ALA A 207 -14.34 1.77 20.08
CA ALA A 207 -13.62 1.80 21.36
C ALA A 207 -13.34 3.20 21.91
N ASP A 208 -13.67 4.28 21.17
CA ASP A 208 -13.45 5.69 21.56
C ASP A 208 -12.05 5.95 22.17
N ILE A 209 -11.01 5.55 21.43
CA ILE A 209 -9.61 5.72 21.84
C ILE A 209 -9.15 7.13 21.49
N ALA A 210 -8.80 7.92 22.49
CA ALA A 210 -8.26 9.27 22.29
C ALA A 210 -6.96 9.21 21.47
N GLY A 211 -6.85 10.09 20.46
CA GLY A 211 -5.69 10.13 19.56
C GLY A 211 -5.79 9.22 18.34
N LEU A 212 -6.75 8.30 18.26
CA LEU A 212 -6.99 7.51 17.06
C LEU A 212 -7.55 8.42 15.94
N GLN A 213 -6.91 8.40 14.76
CA GLN A 213 -7.26 9.30 13.65
C GLN A 213 -7.88 8.55 12.47
N GLU A 214 -7.22 7.51 11.95
CA GLU A 214 -7.64 6.77 10.76
C GLU A 214 -7.33 5.29 10.89
N LEU A 215 -8.15 4.45 10.27
CA LEU A 215 -7.99 3.01 10.21
C LEU A 215 -8.08 2.56 8.75
N THR A 216 -6.99 2.00 8.22
CA THR A 216 -6.91 1.56 6.82
C THR A 216 -6.58 0.07 6.74
N PRO A 217 -7.56 -0.76 6.35
CA PRO A 217 -7.34 -2.19 6.25
C PRO A 217 -6.62 -2.56 4.96
N GLY A 218 -5.63 -3.43 5.06
CA GLY A 218 -4.99 -4.17 3.98
C GLY A 218 -5.59 -5.57 3.81
N ILE A 219 -4.89 -6.45 3.07
CA ILE A 219 -5.37 -7.80 2.77
C ILE A 219 -5.35 -8.70 4.02
N ARG A 220 -4.32 -8.60 4.84
CA ARG A 220 -4.16 -9.34 6.10
C ARG A 220 -3.68 -8.45 7.25
N SER A 221 -3.92 -7.15 7.10
CA SER A 221 -3.38 -6.16 8.03
C SER A 221 -4.36 -5.02 8.27
N LEU A 222 -4.13 -4.30 9.36
CA LEU A 222 -4.80 -3.03 9.66
C LEU A 222 -3.73 -2.00 10.00
N GLN A 223 -3.69 -0.89 9.26
CA GLN A 223 -2.88 0.26 9.63
C GLN A 223 -3.70 1.22 10.47
N ILE A 224 -3.10 1.68 11.54
CA ILE A 224 -3.67 2.57 12.53
C ILE A 224 -2.89 3.87 12.50
N HIS A 225 -3.56 4.97 12.12
CA HIS A 225 -3.04 6.32 12.24
C HIS A 225 -3.46 6.90 13.58
N PHE A 226 -2.52 7.38 14.35
CA PHE A 226 -2.76 7.93 15.68
C PHE A 226 -1.90 9.17 15.95
N ASP A 227 -2.31 9.99 16.90
CA ASP A 227 -1.52 11.12 17.38
C ASP A 227 -0.60 10.66 18.53
N PRO A 228 0.73 10.57 18.31
CA PRO A 228 1.66 10.10 19.31
C PRO A 228 1.87 11.09 20.45
N LEU A 229 1.33 12.31 20.34
CA LEU A 229 1.31 13.27 21.46
C LEU A 229 0.13 13.06 22.41
N LEU A 230 -0.90 12.31 22.00
CA LEU A 230 -2.10 12.00 22.77
C LEU A 230 -2.12 10.58 23.33
N ILE A 231 -1.57 9.61 22.62
CA ILE A 231 -1.50 8.21 23.05
C ILE A 231 -0.10 7.65 22.81
N ALA A 232 0.47 7.00 23.82
CA ALA A 232 1.77 6.34 23.69
C ALA A 232 1.64 4.98 23.00
N ASP A 233 2.69 4.56 22.28
CA ASP A 233 2.75 3.27 21.57
C ASP A 233 2.37 2.09 22.46
N GLN A 234 2.95 2.04 23.67
CA GLN A 234 2.70 0.94 24.62
C GLN A 234 1.24 0.85 25.07
N GLU A 235 0.59 1.98 25.24
CA GLU A 235 -0.84 2.02 25.57
C GLU A 235 -1.68 1.52 24.39
N LEU A 236 -1.38 1.97 23.18
CA LEU A 236 -2.06 1.52 21.96
C LEU A 236 -1.87 0.02 21.75
N ILE A 237 -0.64 -0.50 21.91
CA ILE A 237 -0.33 -1.94 21.78
C ILE A 237 -1.12 -2.76 22.82
N ALA A 238 -1.19 -2.32 24.05
CA ALA A 238 -1.96 -3.01 25.09
C ALA A 238 -3.47 -3.08 24.74
N ARG A 239 -4.04 -1.99 24.25
CA ARG A 239 -5.43 -1.95 23.75
C ARG A 239 -5.67 -2.88 22.57
N LEU A 240 -4.72 -2.91 21.63
CA LEU A 240 -4.77 -3.80 20.46
C LEU A 240 -4.75 -5.26 20.90
N ALA A 241 -3.85 -5.66 21.79
CA ALA A 241 -3.76 -7.02 22.31
C ALA A 241 -5.08 -7.47 22.95
N GLU A 242 -5.68 -6.64 23.83
CA GLU A 242 -6.98 -6.93 24.45
C GLU A 242 -8.12 -7.12 23.45
N LEU A 243 -8.16 -6.27 22.40
CA LEU A 243 -9.21 -6.35 21.38
C LEU A 243 -9.03 -7.58 20.50
N ILE A 244 -7.81 -7.87 20.07
CA ILE A 244 -7.50 -9.01 19.19
C ILE A 244 -7.79 -10.32 19.93
N GLU A 245 -7.41 -10.44 21.21
CA GLU A 245 -7.72 -11.63 22.03
C GLU A 245 -9.23 -11.90 22.08
N LYS A 246 -10.05 -10.86 22.30
CA LYS A 246 -11.51 -10.98 22.30
C LYS A 246 -12.07 -11.39 20.94
N LEU A 247 -11.49 -10.88 19.84
CA LEU A 247 -11.93 -11.20 18.49
C LEU A 247 -11.63 -12.63 18.10
N VAL A 248 -10.43 -13.13 18.42
CA VAL A 248 -10.02 -14.53 18.12
C VAL A 248 -10.85 -15.53 18.93
N ALA A 249 -11.21 -15.20 20.16
CA ALA A 249 -12.06 -16.04 21.02
C ALA A 249 -13.56 -16.07 20.59
N SER A 250 -13.97 -15.24 19.63
CA SER A 250 -15.38 -15.15 19.20
C SER A 250 -15.67 -16.11 18.05
N GLU A 251 -16.51 -17.12 18.28
CA GLU A 251 -16.89 -18.11 17.27
C GLU A 251 -17.90 -17.60 16.22
N ASP A 252 -18.74 -16.62 16.57
CA ASP A 252 -19.83 -16.10 15.72
C ASP A 252 -19.64 -14.62 15.40
N SER A 253 -18.96 -14.34 14.30
CA SER A 253 -18.81 -12.97 13.80
C SER A 253 -19.47 -12.80 12.42
N THR A 254 -20.32 -11.79 12.30
CA THR A 254 -20.97 -11.43 11.03
C THR A 254 -20.80 -9.96 10.74
N VAL A 255 -20.70 -9.61 9.45
CA VAL A 255 -20.68 -8.22 8.99
C VAL A 255 -21.74 -8.02 7.93
N PRO A 256 -22.43 -6.85 7.93
CA PRO A 256 -23.36 -6.53 6.87
C PRO A 256 -22.63 -6.37 5.55
N SER A 257 -23.14 -7.03 4.51
CA SER A 257 -22.61 -6.93 3.15
C SER A 257 -23.68 -6.54 2.16
N ARG A 258 -23.25 -6.12 0.96
CA ARG A 258 -24.16 -5.85 -0.17
C ARG A 258 -23.56 -6.36 -1.46
N ILE A 259 -24.41 -6.75 -2.40
CA ILE A 259 -23.99 -7.18 -3.73
C ILE A 259 -24.31 -6.08 -4.72
N ILE A 260 -23.27 -5.60 -5.41
CA ILE A 260 -23.41 -4.61 -6.49
C ILE A 260 -23.03 -5.30 -7.81
N ARG A 261 -23.88 -5.14 -8.82
CA ARG A 261 -23.64 -5.61 -10.19
C ARG A 261 -23.23 -4.42 -11.05
N LEU A 262 -22.04 -4.51 -11.63
CA LEU A 262 -21.49 -3.47 -12.49
C LEU A 262 -21.42 -3.98 -13.93
N PRO A 263 -21.85 -3.18 -14.93
CA PRO A 263 -21.59 -3.52 -16.32
C PRO A 263 -20.09 -3.38 -16.62
N LEU A 264 -19.60 -4.21 -17.53
CA LEU A 264 -18.21 -4.18 -17.99
C LEU A 264 -18.17 -4.11 -19.52
N SER A 265 -17.58 -3.04 -20.06
CA SER A 265 -17.17 -2.96 -21.45
C SER A 265 -15.91 -3.81 -21.62
N TRP A 266 -16.11 -5.05 -22.11
CA TRP A 266 -15.03 -6.01 -22.30
C TRP A 266 -14.08 -5.56 -23.40
N ASP A 267 -12.76 -5.68 -23.19
CA ASP A 267 -11.72 -5.32 -24.15
C ASP A 267 -11.88 -3.89 -24.72
N ASP A 268 -12.16 -2.94 -23.82
CA ASP A 268 -12.51 -1.55 -24.10
C ASP A 268 -11.43 -0.80 -24.90
N GLU A 269 -11.87 0.06 -25.84
CA GLU A 269 -10.97 0.81 -26.73
C GLU A 269 -10.00 1.74 -25.99
N GLN A 270 -10.39 2.30 -24.83
CA GLN A 270 -9.47 3.13 -24.03
C GLN A 270 -8.37 2.30 -23.37
N CYS A 271 -8.69 1.04 -23.02
CA CYS A 271 -7.69 0.10 -22.53
C CYS A 271 -6.70 -0.27 -23.64
N LYS A 272 -7.17 -0.55 -24.85
CA LYS A 272 -6.32 -0.80 -26.04
C LYS A 272 -5.42 0.39 -26.35
N LEU A 273 -5.98 1.60 -26.29
CA LEU A 273 -5.21 2.83 -26.48
C LEU A 273 -4.09 2.97 -25.44
N ALA A 274 -4.35 2.61 -24.18
CA ALA A 274 -3.34 2.65 -23.14
C ALA A 274 -2.22 1.63 -23.36
N VAL A 275 -2.56 0.42 -23.81
CA VAL A 275 -1.59 -0.62 -24.22
C VAL A 275 -0.71 -0.14 -25.37
N GLU A 276 -1.31 0.46 -26.39
CA GLU A 276 -0.60 0.99 -27.57
C GLU A 276 0.35 2.13 -27.19
N LYS A 277 -0.13 3.13 -26.41
CA LYS A 277 0.71 4.23 -25.91
C LYS A 277 1.90 3.71 -25.11
N TYR A 278 1.67 2.72 -24.25
CA TYR A 278 2.74 2.11 -23.46
C TYR A 278 3.81 1.47 -24.36
N HIS A 279 3.38 0.69 -25.36
CA HIS A 279 4.29 0.06 -26.30
C HIS A 279 5.12 1.07 -27.07
N GLN A 280 4.52 2.19 -27.50
CA GLN A 280 5.20 3.22 -28.28
C GLN A 280 6.26 3.99 -27.48
N VAL A 281 5.96 4.34 -26.22
CA VAL A 281 6.76 5.33 -25.48
C VAL A 281 7.47 4.79 -24.23
N VAL A 282 7.06 3.63 -23.71
CA VAL A 282 7.63 3.09 -22.47
C VAL A 282 8.43 1.81 -22.71
N ARG A 283 7.79 0.77 -23.25
CA ARG A 283 8.44 -0.53 -23.44
C ARG A 283 7.95 -1.26 -24.67
N LYS A 284 8.80 -1.34 -25.69
CA LYS A 284 8.49 -1.97 -27.00
C LYS A 284 8.46 -3.50 -26.97
N ASP A 285 9.18 -4.12 -26.05
CA ASP A 285 9.29 -5.58 -25.91
C ASP A 285 8.37 -6.14 -24.80
N ALA A 286 7.33 -5.40 -24.44
CA ALA A 286 6.40 -5.81 -23.38
C ALA A 286 5.69 -7.13 -23.71
N PRO A 287 5.76 -8.17 -22.85
CA PRO A 287 5.20 -9.50 -23.15
C PRO A 287 3.67 -9.54 -23.19
N TRP A 288 3.01 -8.48 -22.72
CA TRP A 288 1.55 -8.29 -22.74
C TRP A 288 1.03 -7.49 -23.93
N TYR A 289 1.90 -7.07 -24.85
CA TYR A 289 1.52 -6.47 -26.12
C TYR A 289 1.23 -7.57 -27.16
N PRO A 290 0.24 -7.42 -28.05
CA PRO A 290 -0.70 -6.30 -28.17
C PRO A 290 -1.98 -6.41 -27.33
N SER A 291 -2.20 -7.50 -26.60
CA SER A 291 -3.43 -7.76 -25.86
C SER A 291 -3.15 -8.25 -24.45
N ASN A 292 -3.62 -7.49 -23.46
CA ASN A 292 -3.56 -7.89 -22.07
C ASN A 292 -4.40 -9.16 -21.78
N ILE A 293 -5.55 -9.30 -22.44
CA ILE A 293 -6.44 -10.47 -22.28
C ILE A 293 -5.74 -11.75 -22.78
N GLU A 294 -5.08 -11.67 -23.94
CA GLU A 294 -4.31 -12.80 -24.46
C GLU A 294 -3.11 -13.13 -23.55
N PHE A 295 -2.48 -12.11 -22.96
CA PHE A 295 -1.44 -12.32 -21.97
C PHE A 295 -1.98 -13.03 -20.72
N ILE A 296 -3.13 -12.60 -20.17
CA ILE A 296 -3.81 -13.24 -19.05
C ILE A 296 -4.13 -14.69 -19.37
N ARG A 297 -4.71 -14.98 -20.55
CA ARG A 297 -4.98 -16.32 -21.03
C ARG A 297 -3.74 -17.20 -20.95
N ARG A 298 -2.66 -16.74 -21.57
CA ARG A 298 -1.42 -17.50 -21.72
C ARG A 298 -0.75 -17.83 -20.39
N ILE A 299 -0.64 -16.87 -19.46
CA ILE A 299 0.04 -17.11 -18.19
C ILE A 299 -0.80 -17.94 -17.20
N ASN A 300 -2.12 -17.99 -17.38
CA ASN A 300 -3.01 -18.84 -16.58
C ASN A 300 -3.27 -20.21 -17.25
N GLY A 301 -2.63 -20.50 -18.39
CA GLY A 301 -2.77 -21.79 -19.08
C GLY A 301 -4.18 -22.08 -19.59
N LEU A 302 -4.96 -21.04 -19.92
CA LEU A 302 -6.33 -21.19 -20.42
C LEU A 302 -6.36 -21.45 -21.92
N ASP A 303 -7.36 -22.20 -22.38
CA ASP A 303 -7.48 -22.61 -23.79
C ASP A 303 -7.86 -21.45 -24.70
N SER A 304 -8.71 -20.51 -24.21
CA SER A 304 -9.23 -19.41 -25.02
C SER A 304 -9.38 -18.11 -24.26
N VAL A 305 -9.47 -16.97 -24.97
CA VAL A 305 -9.82 -15.67 -24.39
C VAL A 305 -11.27 -15.64 -23.87
N GLU A 306 -12.14 -16.47 -24.41
CA GLU A 306 -13.50 -16.62 -23.93
C GLU A 306 -13.52 -17.27 -22.54
N ASP A 307 -12.54 -18.12 -22.20
CA ASP A 307 -12.39 -18.65 -20.84
C ASP A 307 -12.01 -17.54 -19.85
N VAL A 308 -11.11 -16.65 -20.23
CA VAL A 308 -10.80 -15.47 -19.42
C VAL A 308 -12.05 -14.66 -19.16
N LYS A 309 -12.82 -14.37 -20.23
CA LYS A 309 -14.06 -13.60 -20.14
C LYS A 309 -15.07 -14.27 -19.22
N ARG A 310 -15.30 -15.57 -19.43
CA ARG A 310 -16.22 -16.36 -18.61
C ARG A 310 -15.84 -16.31 -17.13
N ILE A 311 -14.57 -16.53 -16.80
CA ILE A 311 -14.07 -16.51 -15.42
C ILE A 311 -14.31 -15.12 -14.81
N VAL A 312 -13.96 -14.03 -15.51
CA VAL A 312 -14.14 -12.66 -15.02
C VAL A 312 -15.62 -12.32 -14.77
N PHE A 313 -16.53 -12.77 -15.66
CA PHE A 313 -17.96 -12.44 -15.55
C PHE A 313 -18.72 -13.33 -14.57
N ASP A 314 -18.30 -14.58 -14.38
CA ASP A 314 -18.94 -15.54 -13.45
C ASP A 314 -18.48 -15.31 -12.00
N ALA A 315 -17.32 -14.69 -11.80
CA ALA A 315 -16.74 -14.47 -10.50
C ALA A 315 -17.60 -13.49 -9.64
N ARG A 316 -17.68 -13.83 -8.35
CA ARG A 316 -18.11 -12.89 -7.31
C ARG A 316 -16.88 -12.35 -6.61
N TYR A 317 -16.71 -11.06 -6.64
CA TYR A 317 -15.54 -10.39 -6.06
C TYR A 317 -15.87 -9.82 -4.68
N LEU A 318 -15.01 -10.10 -3.71
CA LEU A 318 -15.03 -9.44 -2.40
C LEU A 318 -14.14 -8.21 -2.46
N VAL A 319 -14.67 -7.04 -2.11
CA VAL A 319 -13.87 -5.81 -1.96
C VAL A 319 -13.09 -5.89 -0.66
N MET A 320 -11.78 -5.98 -0.75
CA MET A 320 -10.87 -6.16 0.37
C MET A 320 -10.21 -4.87 0.83
N GLY A 321 -10.05 -3.89 -0.07
CA GLY A 321 -9.43 -2.61 0.20
C GLY A 321 -9.96 -1.51 -0.73
N LEU A 322 -9.73 -0.25 -0.35
CA LEU A 322 -10.02 0.92 -1.17
C LEU A 322 -8.79 1.83 -1.18
N GLY A 323 -8.44 2.37 -2.36
CA GLY A 323 -7.32 3.31 -2.52
C GLY A 323 -6.05 2.74 -3.18
N ASP A 324 -6.09 1.50 -3.70
CA ASP A 324 -4.93 0.87 -4.37
C ASP A 324 -4.45 1.68 -5.59
N VAL A 325 -5.35 2.17 -6.42
CA VAL A 325 -5.02 3.04 -7.54
C VAL A 325 -5.75 4.38 -7.42
N TYR A 326 -5.56 5.04 -6.32
CA TYR A 326 -6.12 6.36 -5.96
C TYR A 326 -7.65 6.39 -5.75
N LEU A 327 -8.13 7.45 -5.11
CA LEU A 327 -9.53 7.88 -5.00
C LEU A 327 -10.54 6.76 -4.66
N GLY A 328 -10.24 5.96 -3.64
CA GLY A 328 -11.15 4.91 -3.17
C GLY A 328 -11.38 3.79 -4.18
N ALA A 329 -10.47 3.60 -5.14
CA ALA A 329 -10.51 2.49 -6.07
C ALA A 329 -10.43 1.16 -5.34
N PRO A 330 -11.31 0.19 -5.67
CA PRO A 330 -11.35 -1.08 -4.98
C PRO A 330 -10.18 -1.98 -5.39
N VAL A 331 -9.60 -2.68 -4.43
CA VAL A 331 -8.89 -3.93 -4.66
C VAL A 331 -9.80 -5.08 -4.22
N ALA A 332 -10.07 -6.01 -5.12
CA ALA A 332 -11.01 -7.09 -4.91
C ALA A 332 -10.47 -8.43 -5.38
N THR A 333 -10.89 -9.51 -4.73
CA THR A 333 -10.53 -10.87 -5.13
C THR A 333 -11.76 -11.74 -5.32
N PRO A 334 -11.73 -12.73 -6.26
CA PRO A 334 -12.80 -13.71 -6.34
C PRO A 334 -12.93 -14.52 -5.04
N VAL A 335 -14.16 -14.62 -4.54
CA VAL A 335 -14.48 -15.46 -3.37
C VAL A 335 -14.15 -16.93 -3.66
N ASP A 336 -14.50 -17.39 -4.85
CA ASP A 336 -14.13 -18.74 -5.30
C ASP A 336 -12.68 -18.74 -5.85
N PRO A 337 -11.75 -19.47 -5.23
CA PRO A 337 -10.35 -19.52 -5.68
C PRO A 337 -10.18 -19.99 -7.14
N ARG A 338 -11.13 -20.79 -7.68
CA ARG A 338 -11.09 -21.25 -9.07
C ARG A 338 -11.27 -20.14 -10.10
N HIS A 339 -11.78 -18.99 -9.68
CA HIS A 339 -11.91 -17.78 -10.51
C HIS A 339 -10.75 -16.79 -10.34
N ARG A 340 -9.74 -17.12 -9.53
CA ARG A 340 -8.58 -16.24 -9.30
C ARG A 340 -7.60 -16.37 -10.47
N LEU A 341 -7.67 -15.42 -11.40
CA LEU A 341 -6.66 -15.24 -12.43
C LEU A 341 -5.48 -14.48 -11.84
N VAL A 342 -4.26 -14.93 -12.16
CA VAL A 342 -3.03 -14.32 -11.67
C VAL A 342 -2.29 -13.66 -12.83
N THR A 343 -1.81 -12.43 -12.64
CA THR A 343 -1.00 -11.76 -13.65
C THR A 343 0.19 -11.04 -13.05
N THR A 344 1.23 -10.83 -13.86
CA THR A 344 2.28 -9.85 -13.52
C THR A 344 1.76 -8.43 -13.76
N LYS A 345 2.23 -7.49 -12.95
CA LYS A 345 2.00 -6.05 -13.18
C LYS A 345 2.90 -5.54 -14.30
N TYR A 346 2.55 -4.41 -14.92
CA TYR A 346 3.43 -3.71 -15.86
C TYR A 346 4.72 -3.28 -15.17
N ASN A 347 5.84 -3.49 -15.83
CA ASN A 347 7.15 -3.05 -15.37
C ASN A 347 7.94 -2.44 -16.53
N PRO A 348 8.22 -1.10 -16.47
CA PRO A 348 7.67 -0.12 -15.52
C PRO A 348 6.16 0.07 -15.68
N ALA A 349 5.51 0.70 -14.70
CA ALA A 349 4.09 1.01 -14.75
C ALA A 349 3.76 1.95 -15.93
N ARG A 350 2.52 1.86 -16.44
CA ARG A 350 2.02 2.81 -17.45
C ARG A 350 2.01 4.22 -16.89
N THR A 351 2.26 5.19 -17.75
CA THR A 351 2.15 6.62 -17.43
C THR A 351 0.71 7.13 -17.50
N TRP A 352 -0.15 6.42 -18.25
CA TRP A 352 -1.56 6.75 -18.39
C TRP A 352 -2.43 5.51 -18.42
N THR A 353 -3.54 5.57 -17.70
CA THR A 353 -4.62 4.61 -17.62
C THR A 353 -5.92 5.41 -17.63
N ALA A 354 -6.88 5.06 -18.48
CA ALA A 354 -8.16 5.74 -18.49
C ALA A 354 -8.93 5.48 -17.18
N GLU A 355 -9.70 6.47 -16.71
CA GLU A 355 -10.60 6.29 -15.57
C GLU A 355 -11.56 5.12 -15.78
N ASN A 356 -11.97 4.46 -14.72
CA ASN A 356 -12.87 3.31 -14.70
C ASN A 356 -12.36 2.06 -15.44
N SER A 357 -11.08 2.03 -15.85
CA SER A 357 -10.45 0.82 -16.36
C SER A 357 -10.44 -0.26 -15.29
N VAL A 358 -10.72 -1.49 -15.72
CA VAL A 358 -10.72 -2.68 -14.87
C VAL A 358 -9.53 -3.54 -15.28
N GLY A 359 -8.72 -3.94 -14.29
CA GLY A 359 -7.54 -4.74 -14.55
C GLY A 359 -7.27 -5.76 -13.45
N ILE A 360 -6.40 -6.73 -13.77
CA ILE A 360 -5.93 -7.77 -12.86
C ILE A 360 -4.43 -7.58 -12.66
N GLY A 361 -3.98 -7.62 -11.41
CA GLY A 361 -2.57 -7.56 -11.02
C GLY A 361 -2.34 -8.39 -9.77
N GLY A 362 -1.32 -9.30 -9.79
CA GLY A 362 -1.28 -10.36 -8.81
C GLY A 362 -2.55 -11.19 -8.87
N SER A 363 -3.17 -11.44 -7.74
CA SER A 363 -4.45 -12.16 -7.61
C SER A 363 -5.65 -11.22 -7.44
N TYR A 364 -5.49 -9.93 -7.73
CA TYR A 364 -6.50 -8.92 -7.46
C TYR A 364 -7.05 -8.30 -8.72
N LEU A 365 -8.34 -7.94 -8.66
CA LEU A 365 -8.99 -7.06 -9.62
C LEU A 365 -9.10 -5.67 -9.02
N CYS A 366 -8.76 -4.66 -9.80
CA CYS A 366 -8.90 -3.26 -9.44
C CYS A 366 -9.70 -2.49 -10.47
N ILE A 367 -10.36 -1.40 -10.02
CA ILE A 367 -11.05 -0.44 -10.87
C ILE A 367 -10.40 0.93 -10.64
N TYR A 368 -9.82 1.51 -11.68
CA TYR A 368 -9.15 2.80 -11.59
C TYR A 368 -10.17 3.93 -11.38
N GLY A 369 -10.11 4.62 -10.25
CA GLY A 369 -11.06 5.69 -9.92
C GLY A 369 -10.86 6.99 -10.68
N MET A 370 -9.70 7.18 -11.30
CA MET A 370 -9.33 8.37 -12.08
C MET A 370 -8.28 8.02 -13.13
N GLU A 371 -8.02 8.94 -14.06
CA GLU A 371 -6.86 8.83 -14.96
C GLU A 371 -5.56 8.96 -14.18
N GLY A 372 -4.57 8.13 -14.54
CA GLY A 372 -3.28 8.14 -13.87
C GLY A 372 -2.36 7.00 -14.29
N PRO A 373 -1.18 6.85 -13.65
CA PRO A 373 -0.32 5.71 -13.86
C PRO A 373 -1.00 4.42 -13.38
N GLY A 374 -0.53 3.26 -13.86
CA GLY A 374 -1.06 1.98 -13.42
C GLY A 374 -0.30 0.78 -13.93
N GLY A 375 -0.38 -0.34 -13.21
CA GLY A 375 0.37 -1.56 -13.50
C GLY A 375 -0.46 -2.79 -13.84
N TYR A 376 -1.77 -2.77 -13.65
CA TYR A 376 -2.61 -3.96 -13.85
C TYR A 376 -2.87 -4.26 -15.32
N GLN A 377 -3.06 -5.54 -15.64
CA GLN A 377 -3.42 -6.03 -16.97
C GLN A 377 -4.90 -5.84 -17.21
N PHE A 378 -5.28 -5.13 -18.25
CA PHE A 378 -6.67 -4.76 -18.52
C PHE A 378 -7.55 -5.95 -18.91
N VAL A 379 -8.80 -5.88 -18.47
CA VAL A 379 -9.91 -6.71 -18.96
C VAL A 379 -11.05 -5.88 -19.57
N GLY A 380 -11.13 -4.59 -19.24
CA GLY A 380 -12.14 -3.70 -19.79
C GLY A 380 -12.32 -2.41 -18.99
N ARG A 381 -13.50 -1.78 -19.13
CA ARG A 381 -13.90 -0.57 -18.40
C ARG A 381 -15.31 -0.71 -17.83
N THR A 382 -15.56 -0.07 -16.68
CA THR A 382 -16.85 -0.07 -16.02
C THR A 382 -17.36 1.36 -15.76
N LEU A 383 -18.29 1.50 -14.81
CA LEU A 383 -18.86 2.78 -14.41
C LEU A 383 -17.95 3.54 -13.47
N GLN A 384 -18.26 4.82 -13.28
CA GLN A 384 -17.57 5.69 -12.34
C GLN A 384 -17.64 5.15 -10.91
N MET A 385 -16.46 4.95 -10.28
CA MET A 385 -16.33 4.49 -8.89
C MET A 385 -16.17 5.63 -7.90
N TRP A 386 -15.78 6.82 -8.37
CA TRP A 386 -15.52 8.01 -7.59
C TRP A 386 -16.42 9.17 -8.01
N ASN A 387 -17.12 9.79 -7.08
CA ASN A 387 -17.88 11.01 -7.30
C ASN A 387 -17.75 11.95 -6.10
N ARG A 388 -16.79 12.83 -6.16
CA ARG A 388 -16.50 13.83 -5.12
C ARG A 388 -17.71 14.66 -4.74
N TYR A 389 -18.54 15.00 -5.71
CA TYR A 389 -19.67 15.92 -5.52
C TYR A 389 -20.98 15.23 -5.15
N ARG A 390 -20.99 13.89 -5.05
CA ARG A 390 -22.18 13.10 -4.71
C ARG A 390 -23.39 13.46 -5.55
N GLN A 391 -23.18 13.56 -6.86
CA GLN A 391 -24.18 14.07 -7.80
C GLN A 391 -25.34 13.11 -8.05
N THR A 392 -25.23 11.86 -7.59
CA THR A 392 -26.30 10.87 -7.70
C THR A 392 -26.58 10.25 -6.33
N ARG A 393 -27.81 9.69 -6.16
CA ARG A 393 -28.23 9.07 -4.90
C ARG A 393 -27.45 7.82 -4.53
N GLU A 394 -26.78 7.19 -5.51
CA GLU A 394 -25.95 5.99 -5.31
C GLU A 394 -24.65 6.32 -4.56
N PHE A 395 -24.19 7.55 -4.64
CA PHE A 395 -22.99 8.04 -3.97
C PHE A 395 -23.33 8.70 -2.63
N THR A 396 -23.58 7.89 -1.60
CA THR A 396 -23.74 8.38 -0.22
C THR A 396 -22.39 8.83 0.38
N GLN A 397 -21.30 8.31 -0.17
CA GLN A 397 -19.91 8.70 0.05
C GLN A 397 -19.29 9.09 -1.30
N PRO A 398 -18.09 9.69 -1.34
CA PRO A 398 -17.40 9.97 -2.60
C PRO A 398 -17.05 8.73 -3.44
N TRP A 399 -17.07 7.53 -2.87
CA TRP A 399 -16.82 6.24 -3.53
C TRP A 399 -18.08 5.36 -3.52
N LEU A 400 -18.23 4.56 -4.57
CA LEU A 400 -19.40 3.69 -4.76
C LEU A 400 -19.31 2.40 -3.93
N LEU A 401 -18.14 1.78 -3.88
CA LEU A 401 -17.93 0.49 -3.22
C LEU A 401 -17.46 0.70 -1.77
N ARG A 402 -17.59 -0.34 -0.97
CA ARG A 402 -17.08 -0.41 0.41
C ARG A 402 -16.54 -1.80 0.69
N PHE A 403 -15.85 -1.97 1.81
CA PHE A 403 -15.39 -3.28 2.29
C PHE A 403 -16.59 -4.21 2.57
N PHE A 404 -16.51 -5.46 2.19
CA PHE A 404 -17.50 -6.54 2.36
C PHE A 404 -18.93 -6.25 1.82
#